data_34603f6fe3a5edf1029c425ae927b5ed
#
_entry.id   34603f6fe3a5edf1029c425ae927b5ed
#
_cell.length_a   1.000
_cell.length_b   1.000
_cell.length_c   1.000
_cell.angle_alpha   90.00
_cell.angle_beta   90.00
_cell.angle_gamma   90.00
#
_symmetry.space_group_name_H-M   'P 1'
#
loop_
_entity.id
_entity.type
_entity.pdbx_description
1 polymer ?
#
loop_
_entity_poly.entity_id
_entity_poly.type
_entity_poly.pdbx_seq_one_letter_code
_entity_poly.pdbx_strand_id
1 'polypeptide(L)'
;MNANLGHLLGSNRGFFSRAEAIASGETDRALATARREGLIVRLRRGMYAPTDLYNASDDAGKHLLHARAALAAQQGRAALTGPSAAALHGFALYQEDLTVVHLLRLDRGSSHHAAKINHHVVTQDVEDDLGIYHGVMAISPARAVWEVACRSSLESGVVTADSALYQDPQLREALEKLQLRFAYFPGSRRGRLVIKLADPRADTPGESVTRVQFFRYGIPMPELQYHVIDHHGVLVGISDFYWEQQRHLGEFDGMIKYQRLLRPGETVSECVIREKKREDAMRADLRGMSRFIWPDVMPLRARRTMADLAQALDQSHRLYVRGRTIIASQSGIAS
;
A
#
# COMPACT_ATOMS: atom_id res chain seq x y z
N MET A 1 -22.11 -33.38 -2.63
CA MET A 1 -22.20 -31.98 -3.15
C MET A 1 -22.95 -32.06 -4.46
N ASN A 2 -24.06 -31.36 -4.59
CA ASN A 2 -24.87 -31.38 -5.82
C ASN A 2 -24.06 -30.70 -6.93
N ALA A 3 -24.13 -31.20 -8.18
CA ALA A 3 -23.41 -30.62 -9.33
C ALA A 3 -23.70 -29.09 -9.50
N ASN A 4 -24.90 -28.67 -9.12
CA ASN A 4 -25.35 -27.28 -9.18
C ASN A 4 -24.59 -26.36 -8.21
N LEU A 5 -24.26 -26.81 -6.99
CA LEU A 5 -23.45 -26.04 -6.06
C LEU A 5 -22.00 -25.89 -6.58
N GLY A 6 -21.47 -26.94 -7.22
CA GLY A 6 -20.16 -26.88 -7.89
C GLY A 6 -20.09 -25.79 -8.97
N HIS A 7 -21.13 -25.63 -9.77
CA HIS A 7 -21.20 -24.58 -10.80
C HIS A 7 -21.25 -23.16 -10.18
N LEU A 8 -22.01 -22.97 -9.10
CA LEU A 8 -22.07 -21.69 -8.38
C LEU A 8 -20.73 -21.33 -7.71
N LEU A 9 -20.02 -22.34 -7.19
CA LEU A 9 -18.69 -22.19 -6.58
C LEU A 9 -17.64 -21.78 -7.63
N GLY A 10 -17.78 -22.18 -8.89
CA GLY A 10 -16.92 -21.80 -10.02
C GLY A 10 -17.26 -20.44 -10.65
N SER A 11 -18.21 -19.67 -10.10
CA SER A 11 -18.57 -18.37 -10.67
C SER A 11 -17.43 -17.38 -10.58
N ASN A 12 -17.16 -16.62 -11.67
CA ASN A 12 -16.08 -15.64 -11.75
C ASN A 12 -16.19 -14.49 -10.74
N ARG A 13 -17.31 -14.37 -10.01
CA ARG A 13 -17.52 -13.32 -8.98
C ARG A 13 -16.95 -13.69 -7.62
N GLY A 14 -16.64 -14.98 -7.39
CA GLY A 14 -16.11 -15.51 -6.13
C GLY A 14 -17.15 -15.58 -4.99
N PHE A 15 -18.41 -15.27 -5.25
CA PHE A 15 -19.50 -15.38 -4.29
C PHE A 15 -20.84 -15.64 -5.00
N PHE A 16 -21.84 -16.12 -4.27
CA PHE A 16 -23.20 -16.32 -4.74
C PHE A 16 -24.22 -15.94 -3.67
N SER A 17 -25.43 -15.59 -4.11
CA SER A 17 -26.56 -15.31 -3.22
C SER A 17 -27.39 -16.54 -2.92
N ARG A 18 -28.13 -16.51 -1.81
CA ARG A 18 -29.17 -17.50 -1.52
C ARG A 18 -30.17 -17.64 -2.66
N ALA A 19 -30.56 -16.53 -3.28
CA ALA A 19 -31.54 -16.56 -4.39
C ALA A 19 -30.98 -17.33 -5.60
N GLU A 20 -29.71 -17.11 -5.98
CA GLU A 20 -29.06 -17.84 -7.06
C GLU A 20 -28.94 -19.33 -6.72
N ALA A 21 -28.63 -19.68 -5.49
CA ALA A 21 -28.57 -21.09 -5.06
C ALA A 21 -29.95 -21.77 -5.17
N ILE A 22 -31.01 -21.13 -4.69
CA ILE A 22 -32.37 -21.67 -4.79
C ILE A 22 -32.82 -21.78 -6.26
N ALA A 23 -32.52 -20.78 -7.09
CA ALA A 23 -32.81 -20.83 -8.52
C ALA A 23 -32.05 -21.95 -9.25
N SER A 24 -30.89 -22.37 -8.74
CA SER A 24 -30.11 -23.51 -9.24
C SER A 24 -30.55 -24.86 -8.66
N GLY A 25 -31.67 -24.91 -7.91
CA GLY A 25 -32.24 -26.13 -7.35
C GLY A 25 -31.70 -26.55 -5.99
N GLU A 26 -30.90 -25.70 -5.33
CA GLU A 26 -30.46 -25.95 -3.95
C GLU A 26 -31.58 -25.61 -2.95
N THR A 27 -31.43 -26.07 -1.72
CA THR A 27 -32.37 -25.82 -0.63
C THR A 27 -31.67 -25.06 0.53
N ASP A 28 -32.45 -24.38 1.37
CA ASP A 28 -31.92 -23.79 2.60
C ASP A 28 -31.24 -24.79 3.52
N ARG A 29 -31.76 -26.03 3.54
CA ARG A 29 -31.17 -27.13 4.30
C ARG A 29 -29.81 -27.54 3.73
N ALA A 30 -29.67 -27.60 2.41
CA ALA A 30 -28.40 -27.88 1.73
C ALA A 30 -27.36 -26.80 2.01
N LEU A 31 -27.75 -25.49 1.93
CA LEU A 31 -26.87 -24.37 2.28
C LEU A 31 -26.45 -24.40 3.76
N ALA A 32 -27.38 -24.71 4.67
CA ALA A 32 -27.07 -24.84 6.09
C ALA A 32 -26.09 -25.99 6.35
N THR A 33 -26.25 -27.12 5.65
CA THR A 33 -25.35 -28.28 5.71
C THR A 33 -23.97 -27.94 5.16
N ALA A 34 -23.87 -27.37 3.95
CA ALA A 34 -22.61 -26.96 3.33
C ALA A 34 -21.82 -25.98 4.22
N ARG A 35 -22.52 -25.07 4.90
CA ARG A 35 -21.89 -24.15 5.86
C ARG A 35 -21.38 -24.88 7.12
N ARG A 36 -22.14 -25.84 7.66
CA ARG A 36 -21.73 -26.64 8.82
C ARG A 36 -20.54 -27.53 8.50
N GLU A 37 -20.48 -28.06 7.29
CA GLU A 37 -19.37 -28.87 6.78
C GLU A 37 -18.16 -28.03 6.36
N GLY A 38 -18.26 -26.71 6.44
CA GLY A 38 -17.16 -25.81 6.11
C GLY A 38 -16.87 -25.69 4.61
N LEU A 39 -17.78 -26.09 3.72
CA LEU A 39 -17.64 -25.96 2.27
C LEU A 39 -17.86 -24.52 1.78
N ILE A 40 -18.69 -23.77 2.49
CA ILE A 40 -18.99 -22.37 2.20
C ILE A 40 -18.90 -21.51 3.46
N VAL A 41 -18.41 -20.28 3.32
CA VAL A 41 -18.43 -19.24 4.34
C VAL A 41 -19.55 -18.25 4.07
N ARG A 42 -20.17 -17.74 5.13
CA ARG A 42 -21.18 -16.68 5.02
C ARG A 42 -20.49 -15.32 5.06
N LEU A 43 -20.48 -14.61 3.94
CA LEU A 43 -19.95 -13.24 3.85
C LEU A 43 -20.88 -12.25 4.55
N ARG A 44 -22.20 -12.39 4.31
CA ARG A 44 -23.27 -11.61 4.93
C ARG A 44 -24.61 -12.38 4.84
N ARG A 45 -25.69 -11.81 5.36
CA ARG A 45 -27.01 -12.44 5.27
C ARG A 45 -27.39 -12.72 3.82
N GLY A 46 -27.54 -14.01 3.48
CA GLY A 46 -27.95 -14.46 2.15
C GLY A 46 -26.85 -14.42 1.09
N MET A 47 -25.58 -14.21 1.46
CA MET A 47 -24.43 -14.20 0.55
C MET A 47 -23.32 -15.12 1.07
N TYR A 48 -22.77 -15.95 0.20
CA TYR A 48 -21.82 -17.00 0.54
C TYR A 48 -20.66 -17.02 -0.44
N ALA A 49 -19.50 -17.48 0.02
CA ALA A 49 -18.33 -17.76 -0.82
C ALA A 49 -17.82 -19.19 -0.57
N PRO A 50 -17.10 -19.81 -1.53
CA PRO A 50 -16.35 -21.03 -1.30
C PRO A 50 -15.32 -20.83 -0.19
N THR A 51 -15.23 -21.77 0.76
CA THR A 51 -14.28 -21.70 1.87
C THR A 51 -12.84 -21.72 1.38
N ASP A 52 -12.54 -22.55 0.39
CA ASP A 52 -11.18 -22.64 -0.17
C ASP A 52 -10.72 -21.31 -0.79
N LEU A 53 -11.59 -20.67 -1.59
CA LEU A 53 -11.32 -19.35 -2.16
C LEU A 53 -11.12 -18.29 -1.06
N TYR A 54 -12.00 -18.29 -0.06
CA TYR A 54 -11.92 -17.35 1.04
C TYR A 54 -10.63 -17.49 1.85
N ASN A 55 -10.24 -18.74 2.15
CA ASN A 55 -9.04 -19.04 2.92
C ASN A 55 -7.75 -18.80 2.12
N ALA A 56 -7.76 -19.03 0.80
CA ALA A 56 -6.64 -18.77 -0.09
C ALA A 56 -6.41 -17.25 -0.34
N SER A 57 -7.44 -16.42 -0.09
CA SER A 57 -7.35 -14.97 -0.26
C SER A 57 -6.58 -14.33 0.89
N ASP A 58 -5.77 -13.32 0.58
CA ASP A 58 -5.22 -12.40 1.56
C ASP A 58 -6.30 -11.47 2.16
N ASP A 59 -5.93 -10.58 3.05
CA ASP A 59 -6.88 -9.71 3.73
C ASP A 59 -7.61 -8.76 2.75
N ALA A 60 -6.92 -8.25 1.73
CA ALA A 60 -7.53 -7.42 0.69
C ALA A 60 -8.51 -8.25 -0.17
N GLY A 61 -8.17 -9.46 -0.55
CA GLY A 61 -9.04 -10.38 -1.28
C GLY A 61 -10.29 -10.76 -0.49
N LYS A 62 -10.16 -11.06 0.82
CA LYS A 62 -11.29 -11.30 1.72
C LYS A 62 -12.19 -10.07 1.82
N HIS A 63 -11.58 -8.87 1.98
CA HIS A 63 -12.31 -7.61 1.98
C HIS A 63 -13.12 -7.42 0.68
N LEU A 64 -12.52 -7.70 -0.48
CA LEU A 64 -13.20 -7.58 -1.78
C LEU A 64 -14.37 -8.55 -1.93
N LEU A 65 -14.30 -9.78 -1.40
CA LEU A 65 -15.44 -10.70 -1.36
C LEU A 65 -16.59 -10.09 -0.54
N HIS A 66 -16.31 -9.54 0.64
CA HIS A 66 -17.30 -8.84 1.46
C HIS A 66 -17.85 -7.59 0.77
N ALA A 67 -17.00 -6.79 0.12
CA ALA A 67 -17.36 -5.56 -0.58
C ALA A 67 -18.29 -5.84 -1.77
N ARG A 68 -17.95 -6.81 -2.61
CA ARG A 68 -18.78 -7.24 -3.74
C ARG A 68 -20.13 -7.79 -3.29
N ALA A 69 -20.15 -8.63 -2.25
CA ALA A 69 -21.40 -9.14 -1.68
C ALA A 69 -22.25 -8.02 -1.05
N ALA A 70 -21.63 -7.01 -0.43
CA ALA A 70 -22.32 -5.85 0.10
C ALA A 70 -22.94 -4.99 -1.01
N LEU A 71 -22.18 -4.75 -2.08
CA LEU A 71 -22.64 -3.96 -3.22
C LEU A 71 -23.78 -4.64 -3.97
N ALA A 72 -23.70 -5.96 -4.21
CA ALA A 72 -24.75 -6.73 -4.86
C ALA A 72 -26.11 -6.58 -4.14
N ALA A 73 -26.10 -6.49 -2.82
CA ALA A 73 -27.30 -6.26 -2.03
C ALA A 73 -27.90 -4.85 -2.21
N GLN A 74 -27.17 -3.89 -2.79
CA GLN A 74 -27.66 -2.52 -3.04
C GLN A 74 -28.42 -2.38 -4.38
N GLN A 75 -28.42 -3.40 -5.23
CA GLN A 75 -29.18 -3.39 -6.50
C GLN A 75 -28.92 -2.15 -7.37
N GLY A 76 -27.65 -1.78 -7.54
CA GLY A 76 -27.23 -0.61 -8.34
C GLY A 76 -27.33 0.75 -7.67
N ARG A 77 -27.77 0.82 -6.40
CA ARG A 77 -27.94 2.10 -5.66
C ARG A 77 -26.68 2.57 -4.93
N ALA A 78 -25.56 1.91 -5.12
CA ALA A 78 -24.28 2.25 -4.49
C ALA A 78 -23.10 1.91 -5.37
N ALA A 79 -21.94 2.49 -5.05
CA ALA A 79 -20.62 2.18 -5.63
C ALA A 79 -19.61 1.91 -4.52
N LEU A 80 -18.54 1.19 -4.79
CA LEU A 80 -17.41 1.10 -3.86
C LEU A 80 -16.69 2.46 -3.78
N THR A 81 -16.24 2.85 -2.59
CA THR A 81 -15.57 4.12 -2.35
C THR A 81 -14.43 3.97 -1.33
N GLY A 82 -13.56 4.96 -1.21
CA GLY A 82 -12.47 5.01 -0.24
C GLY A 82 -11.60 3.76 -0.24
N PRO A 83 -11.29 3.16 0.95
CA PRO A 83 -10.45 1.98 1.05
C PRO A 83 -10.98 0.77 0.27
N SER A 84 -12.31 0.60 0.17
CA SER A 84 -12.89 -0.51 -0.60
C SER A 84 -12.69 -0.36 -2.11
N ALA A 85 -12.73 0.86 -2.64
CA ALA A 85 -12.41 1.14 -4.03
C ALA A 85 -10.89 1.03 -4.27
N ALA A 86 -10.06 1.52 -3.35
CA ALA A 86 -8.61 1.39 -3.43
C ALA A 86 -8.18 -0.09 -3.46
N ALA A 87 -8.79 -0.94 -2.62
CA ALA A 87 -8.59 -2.39 -2.67
C ALA A 87 -9.01 -3.00 -4.02
N LEU A 88 -10.14 -2.54 -4.60
CA LEU A 88 -10.61 -3.01 -5.91
C LEU A 88 -9.62 -2.67 -7.03
N HIS A 89 -8.99 -1.50 -6.95
CA HIS A 89 -7.96 -1.05 -7.89
C HIS A 89 -6.59 -1.70 -7.65
N GLY A 90 -6.45 -2.55 -6.62
CA GLY A 90 -5.20 -3.24 -6.29
C GLY A 90 -4.15 -2.36 -5.61
N PHE A 91 -4.55 -1.20 -5.06
CA PHE A 91 -3.62 -0.31 -4.36
C PHE A 91 -3.28 -0.84 -2.97
N ALA A 92 -2.04 -0.63 -2.54
CA ALA A 92 -1.62 -0.98 -1.20
C ALA A 92 -2.40 -0.17 -0.15
N LEU A 93 -2.84 -0.86 0.90
CA LEU A 93 -3.54 -0.28 2.03
C LEU A 93 -2.72 -0.50 3.30
N TYR A 94 -2.60 0.54 4.12
CA TYR A 94 -1.83 0.50 5.35
C TYR A 94 -2.69 0.93 6.53
N GLN A 95 -2.84 0.04 7.52
CA GLN A 95 -3.64 0.26 8.73
C GLN A 95 -5.11 0.67 8.47
N GLU A 96 -5.68 0.26 7.33
CA GLU A 96 -7.11 0.39 7.08
C GLU A 96 -7.88 -0.77 7.71
N ASP A 97 -9.06 -0.47 8.25
CA ASP A 97 -9.94 -1.52 8.77
C ASP A 97 -10.67 -2.24 7.62
N LEU A 98 -10.05 -3.29 7.10
CA LEU A 98 -10.60 -4.12 6.04
C LEU A 98 -11.80 -5.01 6.49
N THR A 99 -12.20 -4.94 7.74
CA THR A 99 -13.46 -5.57 8.19
C THR A 99 -14.68 -4.73 7.84
N VAL A 100 -14.49 -3.46 7.48
CA VAL A 100 -15.54 -2.48 7.15
C VAL A 100 -15.56 -2.19 5.66
N VAL A 101 -16.68 -2.41 5.00
CA VAL A 101 -16.92 -2.06 3.60
C VAL A 101 -17.36 -0.61 3.47
N HIS A 102 -16.77 0.13 2.53
CA HIS A 102 -17.10 1.51 2.25
C HIS A 102 -17.93 1.61 0.97
N LEU A 103 -19.18 2.06 1.09
CA LEU A 103 -20.12 2.25 -0.02
C LEU A 103 -20.51 3.71 -0.17
N LEU A 104 -20.47 4.24 -1.38
CA LEU A 104 -21.01 5.53 -1.76
C LEU A 104 -22.47 5.34 -2.20
N ARG A 105 -23.42 6.00 -1.54
CA ARG A 105 -24.82 5.95 -1.88
C ARG A 105 -25.13 6.86 -3.07
N LEU A 106 -25.80 6.34 -4.07
CA LEU A 106 -26.22 7.07 -5.28
C LEU A 106 -27.68 7.54 -5.20
N ASP A 107 -28.43 7.09 -4.19
CA ASP A 107 -29.86 7.34 -4.01
C ASP A 107 -30.20 8.54 -3.09
N ARG A 108 -29.26 9.45 -2.85
CA ARG A 108 -29.39 10.64 -1.99
C ARG A 108 -29.86 10.35 -0.54
N GLY A 109 -29.76 9.09 -0.09
CA GLY A 109 -30.06 8.71 1.28
C GLY A 109 -29.04 9.24 2.30
N SER A 110 -29.36 9.16 3.60
CA SER A 110 -28.46 9.61 4.67
C SER A 110 -27.24 8.69 4.85
N SER A 111 -26.11 9.28 5.30
CA SER A 111 -24.96 8.51 5.77
C SER A 111 -25.33 7.73 7.03
N HIS A 112 -25.00 6.45 7.10
CA HIS A 112 -25.20 5.62 8.28
C HIS A 112 -24.21 4.45 8.32
N HIS A 113 -23.96 3.96 9.53
CA HIS A 113 -23.20 2.75 9.76
C HIS A 113 -24.16 1.58 9.96
N ALA A 114 -23.99 0.51 9.20
CA ALA A 114 -24.74 -0.72 9.37
C ALA A 114 -23.76 -1.90 9.36
N ALA A 115 -23.85 -2.78 10.35
CA ALA A 115 -23.15 -4.07 10.41
C ALA A 115 -21.89 -4.20 9.48
N LYS A 116 -20.81 -3.52 9.81
CA LYS A 116 -19.53 -3.51 9.04
C LYS A 116 -19.64 -2.86 7.64
N ILE A 117 -20.57 -1.93 7.46
CA ILE A 117 -20.66 -1.10 6.25
C ILE A 117 -20.73 0.36 6.63
N ASN A 118 -19.85 1.17 6.06
CA ASN A 118 -19.91 2.62 6.09
C ASN A 118 -20.57 3.13 4.81
N HIS A 119 -21.77 3.67 4.94
CA HIS A 119 -22.46 4.35 3.85
C HIS A 119 -22.04 5.82 3.81
N HIS A 120 -21.39 6.21 2.74
CA HIS A 120 -21.04 7.60 2.44
C HIS A 120 -22.10 8.22 1.53
N VAL A 121 -22.36 9.50 1.73
CA VAL A 121 -23.27 10.27 0.88
C VAL A 121 -22.47 11.02 -0.17
N VAL A 122 -23.04 11.13 -1.35
CA VAL A 122 -22.54 12.01 -2.40
C VAL A 122 -22.68 13.46 -1.93
N THR A 123 -21.56 14.15 -1.77
CA THR A 123 -21.52 15.57 -1.37
C THR A 123 -21.26 16.53 -2.52
N GLN A 124 -20.88 16.00 -3.69
CA GLN A 124 -20.56 16.74 -4.92
C GLN A 124 -20.79 15.82 -6.12
N ASP A 125 -20.84 16.38 -7.33
CA ASP A 125 -20.97 15.60 -8.55
C ASP A 125 -19.92 14.49 -8.63
N VAL A 126 -20.41 13.26 -8.71
CA VAL A 126 -19.56 12.05 -8.73
C VAL A 126 -19.67 11.30 -10.06
N GLU A 127 -20.56 11.73 -10.94
CA GLU A 127 -20.88 11.02 -12.19
C GLU A 127 -19.62 10.79 -13.02
N ASP A 128 -18.74 11.80 -13.13
CA ASP A 128 -17.45 11.70 -13.82
C ASP A 128 -16.44 10.79 -13.13
N ASP A 129 -16.64 10.50 -11.85
CA ASP A 129 -15.74 9.66 -11.06
C ASP A 129 -16.26 8.23 -10.92
N LEU A 130 -17.41 7.87 -11.50
CA LEU A 130 -17.99 6.54 -11.41
C LEU A 130 -17.67 5.71 -12.66
N GLY A 131 -17.43 4.43 -12.45
CA GLY A 131 -17.21 3.49 -13.54
C GLY A 131 -17.42 2.04 -13.11
N ILE A 132 -17.35 1.14 -14.10
CA ILE A 132 -17.35 -0.30 -13.87
C ILE A 132 -15.89 -0.78 -13.90
N TYR A 133 -15.38 -1.22 -12.78
CA TYR A 133 -14.03 -1.76 -12.62
C TYR A 133 -14.11 -3.20 -12.15
N HIS A 134 -13.48 -4.12 -12.90
CA HIS A 134 -13.53 -5.56 -12.60
C HIS A 134 -14.98 -6.08 -12.40
N GLY A 135 -15.93 -5.55 -13.22
CA GLY A 135 -17.34 -5.91 -13.15
C GLY A 135 -18.11 -5.32 -11.97
N VAL A 136 -17.56 -4.31 -11.29
CA VAL A 136 -18.12 -3.71 -10.07
C VAL A 136 -18.22 -2.20 -10.23
N MET A 137 -19.35 -1.61 -9.82
CA MET A 137 -19.49 -0.15 -9.77
C MET A 137 -18.63 0.41 -8.65
N ALA A 138 -17.70 1.30 -8.99
CA ALA A 138 -16.80 1.95 -8.04
C ALA A 138 -16.42 3.36 -8.50
N ILE A 139 -15.89 4.16 -7.57
CA ILE A 139 -15.23 5.41 -7.93
C ILE A 139 -13.92 5.14 -8.68
N SER A 140 -13.48 6.12 -9.46
CA SER A 140 -12.25 6.07 -10.26
C SER A 140 -10.99 5.84 -9.40
N PRO A 141 -9.90 5.30 -9.98
CA PRO A 141 -8.64 5.10 -9.27
C PRO A 141 -8.13 6.35 -8.56
N ALA A 142 -8.07 7.48 -9.28
CA ALA A 142 -7.62 8.75 -8.70
C ALA A 142 -8.52 9.23 -7.56
N ARG A 143 -9.85 9.08 -7.71
CA ARG A 143 -10.79 9.44 -6.64
C ARG A 143 -10.64 8.54 -5.43
N ALA A 144 -10.39 7.25 -5.58
CA ALA A 144 -10.15 6.32 -4.48
C ALA A 144 -8.91 6.74 -3.67
N VAL A 145 -7.80 7.05 -4.35
CA VAL A 145 -6.58 7.60 -3.72
C VAL A 145 -6.88 8.90 -2.97
N TRP A 146 -7.58 9.84 -3.60
CA TRP A 146 -7.93 11.12 -2.98
C TRP A 146 -8.75 10.94 -1.70
N GLU A 147 -9.75 10.05 -1.71
CA GLU A 147 -10.58 9.80 -0.54
C GLU A 147 -9.82 9.14 0.62
N VAL A 148 -8.95 8.16 0.33
CA VAL A 148 -8.04 7.59 1.34
C VAL A 148 -7.11 8.68 1.88
N ALA A 149 -6.48 9.47 1.01
CA ALA A 149 -5.60 10.56 1.40
C ALA A 149 -6.27 11.61 2.31
N CYS A 150 -7.57 11.88 2.10
CA CYS A 150 -8.30 12.85 2.91
C CYS A 150 -8.80 12.28 4.24
N ARG A 151 -9.17 10.99 4.29
CA ARG A 151 -9.89 10.41 5.43
C ARG A 151 -9.03 9.58 6.36
N SER A 152 -7.96 8.96 5.85
CA SER A 152 -7.08 8.08 6.61
C SER A 152 -5.88 8.81 7.23
N SER A 153 -4.95 8.09 7.84
CA SER A 153 -3.70 8.65 8.34
C SER A 153 -2.82 9.16 7.18
N LEU A 154 -1.84 10.01 7.48
CA LEU A 154 -0.89 10.49 6.46
C LEU A 154 -0.12 9.31 5.86
N GLU A 155 0.29 8.37 6.70
CA GLU A 155 0.99 7.16 6.30
C GLU A 155 0.15 6.30 5.35
N SER A 156 -1.11 6.03 5.71
CA SER A 156 -2.04 5.28 4.84
C SER A 156 -2.23 5.97 3.49
N GLY A 157 -2.47 7.28 3.52
CA GLY A 157 -2.63 8.07 2.29
C GLY A 157 -1.42 8.00 1.37
N VAL A 158 -0.19 8.14 1.91
CA VAL A 158 1.05 8.08 1.12
C VAL A 158 1.29 6.68 0.58
N VAL A 159 1.10 5.63 1.38
CA VAL A 159 1.22 4.24 0.92
C VAL A 159 0.29 3.96 -0.26
N THR A 160 -0.98 4.38 -0.15
CA THR A 160 -1.96 4.18 -1.22
C THR A 160 -1.62 5.00 -2.47
N ALA A 161 -1.17 6.25 -2.29
CA ALA A 161 -0.81 7.11 -3.42
C ALA A 161 0.46 6.64 -4.14
N ASP A 162 1.50 6.22 -3.40
CA ASP A 162 2.73 5.66 -3.96
C ASP A 162 2.43 4.41 -4.78
N SER A 163 1.66 3.47 -4.21
CA SER A 163 1.24 2.25 -4.90
C SER A 163 0.42 2.52 -6.16
N ALA A 164 -0.49 3.50 -6.12
CA ALA A 164 -1.28 3.87 -7.27
C ALA A 164 -0.43 4.49 -8.40
N LEU A 165 0.49 5.38 -8.05
CA LEU A 165 1.39 6.04 -9.00
C LEU A 165 2.46 5.08 -9.55
N TYR A 166 2.87 4.08 -8.78
CA TYR A 166 3.74 2.99 -9.28
C TYR A 166 3.05 2.17 -10.37
N GLN A 167 1.75 1.85 -10.17
CA GLN A 167 0.96 1.10 -11.15
C GLN A 167 0.62 1.93 -12.39
N ASP A 168 0.28 3.21 -12.20
CA ASP A 168 -0.08 4.14 -13.28
C ASP A 168 0.41 5.56 -12.96
N PRO A 169 1.57 5.98 -13.47
CA PRO A 169 2.10 7.32 -13.28
C PRO A 169 1.19 8.44 -13.82
N GLN A 170 0.29 8.15 -14.76
CA GLN A 170 -0.64 9.13 -15.34
C GLN A 170 -1.70 9.58 -14.31
N LEU A 171 -1.91 8.81 -13.24
CA LEU A 171 -2.79 9.21 -12.15
C LEU A 171 -2.34 10.50 -11.45
N ARG A 172 -1.07 10.92 -11.59
CA ARG A 172 -0.56 12.18 -11.04
C ARG A 172 -1.39 13.37 -11.50
N GLU A 173 -1.61 13.49 -12.81
CA GLU A 173 -2.39 14.60 -13.38
C GLU A 173 -3.85 14.58 -12.90
N ALA A 174 -4.45 13.39 -12.83
CA ALA A 174 -5.81 13.24 -12.33
C ALA A 174 -5.92 13.64 -10.85
N LEU A 175 -4.96 13.27 -10.02
CA LEU A 175 -4.89 13.65 -8.59
C LEU A 175 -4.71 15.17 -8.42
N GLU A 176 -3.90 15.83 -9.27
CA GLU A 176 -3.73 17.28 -9.27
C GLU A 176 -5.01 18.02 -9.65
N LYS A 177 -5.80 17.49 -10.60
CA LYS A 177 -7.13 18.02 -10.93
C LYS A 177 -8.12 17.84 -9.77
N LEU A 178 -8.12 16.66 -9.16
CA LEU A 178 -9.03 16.35 -8.05
C LEU A 178 -8.77 17.24 -6.82
N GLN A 179 -7.53 17.53 -6.47
CA GLN A 179 -7.22 18.40 -5.32
C GLN A 179 -7.78 19.83 -5.48
N LEU A 180 -7.92 20.31 -6.71
CA LEU A 180 -8.54 21.60 -7.02
C LEU A 180 -10.06 21.51 -6.95
N ARG A 181 -10.64 20.50 -7.61
CA ARG A 181 -12.09 20.25 -7.62
C ARG A 181 -12.65 20.01 -6.21
N PHE A 182 -11.89 19.31 -5.37
CA PHE A 182 -12.26 18.97 -3.99
C PHE A 182 -11.52 19.77 -2.93
N ALA A 183 -11.20 21.03 -3.21
CA ALA A 183 -10.44 21.91 -2.30
C ALA A 183 -11.07 22.04 -0.90
N TYR A 184 -12.38 21.97 -0.79
CA TYR A 184 -13.14 22.06 0.46
C TYR A 184 -13.62 20.72 1.00
N PHE A 185 -13.20 19.60 0.40
CA PHE A 185 -13.54 18.28 0.91
C PHE A 185 -12.95 18.07 2.32
N PRO A 186 -13.69 17.41 3.25
CA PRO A 186 -13.16 17.13 4.57
C PRO A 186 -11.81 16.40 4.51
N GLY A 187 -10.79 16.98 5.13
CA GLY A 187 -9.43 16.45 5.09
C GLY A 187 -8.60 16.83 3.86
N SER A 188 -9.09 17.69 2.95
CA SER A 188 -8.39 18.11 1.73
C SER A 188 -6.97 18.67 1.97
N ARG A 189 -6.72 19.29 3.13
CA ARG A 189 -5.36 19.74 3.51
C ARG A 189 -4.40 18.54 3.60
N ARG A 190 -4.85 17.44 4.22
CA ARG A 190 -4.08 16.19 4.30
C ARG A 190 -3.94 15.56 2.92
N GLY A 191 -5.03 15.50 2.15
CA GLY A 191 -5.01 15.00 0.77
C GLY A 191 -3.94 15.69 -0.09
N ARG A 192 -3.87 17.03 -0.05
CA ARG A 192 -2.82 17.81 -0.74
C ARG A 192 -1.41 17.47 -0.25
N LEU A 193 -1.24 17.27 1.05
CA LEU A 193 0.06 16.87 1.61
C LEU A 193 0.46 15.46 1.14
N VAL A 194 -0.49 14.52 1.12
CA VAL A 194 -0.27 13.18 0.58
C VAL A 194 0.21 13.24 -0.87
N ILE A 195 -0.52 13.98 -1.74
CA ILE A 195 -0.14 14.11 -3.16
C ILE A 195 1.26 14.73 -3.31
N LYS A 196 1.59 15.73 -2.48
CA LYS A 196 2.93 16.35 -2.47
C LYS A 196 4.03 15.37 -2.07
N LEU A 197 3.75 14.48 -1.12
CA LEU A 197 4.72 13.49 -0.62
C LEU A 197 4.78 12.23 -1.48
N ALA A 198 3.76 11.95 -2.26
CA ALA A 198 3.66 10.72 -3.04
C ALA A 198 4.77 10.64 -4.09
N ASP A 199 5.42 9.47 -4.16
CA ASP A 199 6.51 9.17 -5.10
C ASP A 199 6.38 7.72 -5.59
N PRO A 200 6.23 7.51 -6.92
CA PRO A 200 6.08 6.16 -7.50
C PRO A 200 7.30 5.26 -7.33
N ARG A 201 8.44 5.78 -6.92
CA ARG A 201 9.67 5.01 -6.72
C ARG A 201 9.72 4.26 -5.38
N ALA A 202 8.78 4.51 -4.46
CA ALA A 202 8.70 3.72 -3.24
C ALA A 202 8.08 2.35 -3.55
N ASP A 203 8.89 1.30 -3.47
CA ASP A 203 8.50 -0.07 -3.86
C ASP A 203 7.63 -0.78 -2.82
N THR A 204 7.72 -0.36 -1.56
CA THR A 204 7.05 -1.04 -0.45
C THR A 204 6.31 -0.08 0.48
N PRO A 205 5.24 -0.54 1.15
CA PRO A 205 4.58 0.24 2.20
C PRO A 205 5.53 0.71 3.31
N GLY A 206 6.56 -0.07 3.62
CA GLY A 206 7.56 0.27 4.65
C GLY A 206 8.41 1.46 4.24
N GLU A 207 8.83 1.54 3.00
CA GLU A 207 9.54 2.71 2.45
C GLU A 207 8.65 3.96 2.48
N SER A 208 7.40 3.84 2.03
CA SER A 208 6.42 4.94 2.06
C SER A 208 6.21 5.48 3.49
N VAL A 209 6.01 4.58 4.47
CA VAL A 209 5.85 4.97 5.88
C VAL A 209 7.13 5.63 6.41
N THR A 210 8.30 5.09 6.08
CA THR A 210 9.60 5.65 6.50
C THR A 210 9.78 7.08 5.97
N ARG A 211 9.42 7.34 4.72
CA ARG A 211 9.45 8.68 4.10
C ARG A 211 8.52 9.67 4.82
N VAL A 212 7.35 9.21 5.25
CA VAL A 212 6.45 10.05 6.07
C VAL A 212 7.11 10.42 7.40
N GLN A 213 7.89 9.51 8.03
CA GLN A 213 8.64 9.85 9.24
C GLN A 213 9.77 10.85 8.94
N PHE A 214 10.49 10.71 7.82
CA PHE A 214 11.47 11.72 7.41
C PHE A 214 10.83 13.11 7.34
N PHE A 215 9.71 13.23 6.64
CA PHE A 215 8.98 14.50 6.55
C PHE A 215 8.54 15.00 7.94
N ARG A 216 7.96 14.14 8.76
CA ARG A 216 7.39 14.51 10.07
C ARG A 216 8.44 15.02 11.05
N TYR A 217 9.64 14.49 11.00
CA TYR A 217 10.73 14.84 11.91
C TYR A 217 11.80 15.74 11.29
N GLY A 218 11.54 16.29 10.10
CA GLY A 218 12.42 17.28 9.47
C GLY A 218 13.74 16.69 8.94
N ILE A 219 13.79 15.39 8.69
CA ILE A 219 14.91 14.76 7.98
C ILE A 219 14.83 15.19 6.51
N PRO A 220 15.94 15.60 5.87
CA PRO A 220 15.95 15.87 4.43
C PRO A 220 15.37 14.71 3.64
N MET A 221 14.55 15.01 2.63
CA MET A 221 13.99 13.93 1.78
C MET A 221 15.11 13.33 0.92
N PRO A 222 15.27 12.01 0.93
CA PRO A 222 16.29 11.33 0.15
C PRO A 222 15.90 11.18 -1.32
N GLU A 223 16.88 10.90 -2.17
CA GLU A 223 16.65 10.24 -3.45
C GLU A 223 16.23 8.79 -3.20
N LEU A 224 15.26 8.30 -4.00
CA LEU A 224 14.73 6.93 -3.86
C LEU A 224 15.33 6.02 -4.92
N GLN A 225 15.46 4.73 -4.58
CA GLN A 225 15.94 3.66 -5.45
C GLN A 225 17.28 4.04 -6.12
N TYR A 226 18.22 4.49 -5.28
CA TYR A 226 19.51 4.96 -5.75
C TYR A 226 20.41 3.81 -6.21
N HIS A 227 20.86 3.86 -7.47
CA HIS A 227 21.80 2.91 -8.02
C HIS A 227 23.21 3.19 -7.49
N VAL A 228 23.69 2.31 -6.62
CA VAL A 228 25.06 2.39 -6.07
C VAL A 228 26.02 1.78 -7.09
N ILE A 229 26.85 2.63 -7.69
CA ILE A 229 27.86 2.23 -8.65
C ILE A 229 29.22 2.33 -7.97
N ASP A 230 30.11 1.33 -8.17
CA ASP A 230 31.45 1.33 -7.64
C ASP A 230 32.43 2.16 -8.51
N HIS A 231 33.70 2.25 -8.08
CA HIS A 231 34.75 2.99 -8.78
C HIS A 231 35.13 2.39 -10.14
N HIS A 232 34.67 1.18 -10.45
CA HIS A 232 34.84 0.54 -11.76
C HIS A 232 33.64 0.78 -12.70
N GLY A 233 32.59 1.49 -12.26
CA GLY A 233 31.36 1.69 -13.01
C GLY A 233 30.38 0.53 -12.92
N VAL A 234 30.58 -0.44 -12.02
CA VAL A 234 29.72 -1.60 -11.85
C VAL A 234 28.62 -1.32 -10.83
N LEU A 235 27.38 -1.67 -11.18
CA LEU A 235 26.26 -1.60 -10.26
C LEU A 235 26.40 -2.67 -9.16
N VAL A 236 26.63 -2.23 -7.92
CA VAL A 236 26.78 -3.12 -6.76
C VAL A 236 25.48 -3.33 -5.97
N GLY A 237 24.52 -2.45 -6.12
CA GLY A 237 23.21 -2.57 -5.49
C GLY A 237 22.33 -1.36 -5.70
N ILE A 238 21.08 -1.46 -5.25
CA ILE A 238 20.11 -0.35 -5.20
C ILE A 238 19.79 -0.12 -3.74
N SER A 239 19.87 1.14 -3.30
CA SER A 239 19.50 1.55 -1.94
C SER A 239 18.15 2.25 -1.98
N ASP A 240 17.24 1.92 -1.04
CA ASP A 240 15.90 2.50 -1.00
C ASP A 240 15.95 4.02 -0.84
N PHE A 241 16.94 4.53 -0.10
CA PHE A 241 17.13 5.94 0.23
C PHE A 241 18.59 6.36 0.03
N TYR A 242 18.82 7.58 -0.48
CA TYR A 242 20.15 8.15 -0.56
C TYR A 242 20.12 9.66 -0.28
N TRP A 243 20.96 10.10 0.66
CA TRP A 243 21.22 11.49 0.96
C TRP A 243 22.56 11.90 0.34
N GLU A 244 22.51 12.50 -0.85
CA GLU A 244 23.69 12.85 -1.62
C GLU A 244 24.63 13.78 -0.85
N GLN A 245 24.09 14.86 -0.25
CA GLN A 245 24.88 15.85 0.51
C GLN A 245 25.60 15.24 1.71
N GLN A 246 25.10 14.15 2.27
CA GLN A 246 25.67 13.44 3.41
C GLN A 246 26.45 12.19 2.99
N ARG A 247 26.35 11.77 1.73
CA ARG A 247 26.87 10.49 1.23
C ARG A 247 26.41 9.32 2.10
N HIS A 248 25.11 9.27 2.38
CA HIS A 248 24.50 8.31 3.29
C HIS A 248 23.41 7.52 2.60
N LEU A 249 23.48 6.19 2.70
CA LEU A 249 22.50 5.26 2.19
C LEU A 249 21.49 4.89 3.28
N GLY A 250 20.29 4.51 2.89
CA GLY A 250 19.26 4.00 3.79
C GLY A 250 18.51 2.83 3.16
N GLU A 251 18.18 1.82 3.95
CA GLU A 251 17.37 0.69 3.51
C GLU A 251 16.25 0.43 4.50
N PHE A 252 15.06 0.08 3.99
CA PHE A 252 13.97 -0.44 4.81
C PHE A 252 13.95 -1.97 4.74
N ASP A 253 14.23 -2.61 5.87
CA ASP A 253 14.29 -4.07 5.97
C ASP A 253 12.97 -4.60 6.55
N GLY A 254 12.06 -5.03 5.67
CA GLY A 254 10.85 -5.74 6.07
C GLY A 254 11.23 -7.14 6.59
N MET A 255 10.84 -7.49 7.82
CA MET A 255 11.20 -8.73 8.54
C MET A 255 10.93 -10.07 7.77
N ILE A 256 10.34 -10.01 6.58
CA ILE A 256 9.97 -11.19 5.77
C ILE A 256 11.05 -11.56 4.73
N LYS A 257 12.11 -10.78 4.58
CA LYS A 257 13.04 -10.90 3.44
C LYS A 257 13.90 -12.18 3.42
N TYR A 258 14.30 -12.75 4.54
CA TYR A 258 15.25 -13.86 4.52
C TYR A 258 14.73 -15.11 3.80
N GLN A 259 13.46 -15.46 3.92
CA GLN A 259 12.90 -16.59 3.19
C GLN A 259 12.61 -16.31 1.71
N ARG A 260 12.37 -15.04 1.33
CA ARG A 260 12.12 -14.64 -0.06
C ARG A 260 13.39 -14.34 -0.86
N LEU A 261 14.51 -14.10 -0.18
CA LEU A 261 15.81 -13.78 -0.81
C LEU A 261 16.65 -15.01 -1.11
N LEU A 262 16.24 -16.19 -0.65
CA LEU A 262 16.92 -17.45 -0.96
C LEU A 262 16.82 -17.75 -2.46
N ARG A 263 17.97 -17.93 -3.11
CA ARG A 263 18.02 -18.46 -4.46
C ARG A 263 17.71 -19.97 -4.44
N PRO A 264 17.25 -20.56 -5.54
CA PRO A 264 17.08 -22.00 -5.60
C PRO A 264 18.37 -22.75 -5.18
N GLY A 265 18.27 -23.55 -4.11
CA GLY A 265 19.40 -24.31 -3.55
C GLY A 265 20.33 -23.54 -2.60
N GLU A 266 20.06 -22.25 -2.33
CA GLU A 266 20.85 -21.44 -1.39
C GLU A 266 20.43 -21.68 0.06
N THR A 267 21.39 -21.83 0.95
CA THR A 267 21.15 -21.89 2.40
C THR A 267 20.96 -20.49 3.00
N VAL A 268 20.31 -20.42 4.15
CA VAL A 268 20.15 -19.14 4.89
C VAL A 268 21.49 -18.49 5.19
N SER A 269 22.51 -19.28 5.53
CA SER A 269 23.89 -18.79 5.81
C SER A 269 24.55 -18.18 4.57
N GLU A 270 24.42 -18.80 3.42
CA GLU A 270 24.96 -18.26 2.16
C GLU A 270 24.25 -16.97 1.75
N CYS A 271 22.91 -16.90 1.93
CA CYS A 271 22.14 -15.69 1.71
C CYS A 271 22.64 -14.53 2.60
N VAL A 272 22.84 -14.78 3.90
CA VAL A 272 23.35 -13.77 4.84
C VAL A 272 24.76 -13.30 4.45
N ILE A 273 25.65 -14.22 4.04
CA ILE A 273 27.00 -13.86 3.59
C ILE A 273 26.94 -13.02 2.32
N ARG A 274 26.09 -13.36 1.37
CA ARG A 274 25.90 -12.61 0.13
C ARG A 274 25.39 -11.20 0.40
N GLU A 275 24.36 -11.05 1.28
CA GLU A 275 23.85 -9.73 1.65
C GLU A 275 24.88 -8.88 2.37
N LYS A 276 25.67 -9.48 3.26
CA LYS A 276 26.78 -8.77 3.92
C LYS A 276 27.83 -8.27 2.92
N LYS A 277 28.24 -9.11 1.96
CA LYS A 277 29.17 -8.71 0.89
C LYS A 277 28.59 -7.56 0.04
N ARG A 278 27.29 -7.61 -0.27
CA ARG A 278 26.59 -6.53 -0.97
C ARG A 278 26.64 -5.22 -0.18
N GLU A 279 26.32 -5.28 1.12
CA GLU A 279 26.40 -4.12 2.00
C GLU A 279 27.81 -3.52 2.06
N ASP A 280 28.82 -4.36 2.27
CA ASP A 280 30.23 -3.93 2.30
C ASP A 280 30.62 -3.25 0.97
N ALA A 281 30.22 -3.80 -0.18
CA ALA A 281 30.44 -3.20 -1.48
C ALA A 281 29.74 -1.85 -1.66
N MET A 282 28.48 -1.72 -1.19
CA MET A 282 27.74 -0.46 -1.26
C MET A 282 28.39 0.64 -0.41
N ARG A 283 29.04 0.27 0.71
CA ARG A 283 29.73 1.20 1.62
C ARG A 283 31.17 1.51 1.24
N ALA A 284 31.78 0.71 0.35
CA ALA A 284 33.21 0.78 0.02
C ALA A 284 33.69 2.17 -0.44
N ASP A 285 32.83 2.97 -1.06
CA ASP A 285 33.13 4.31 -1.55
C ASP A 285 32.93 5.43 -0.51
N LEU A 286 33.22 5.15 0.76
CA LEU A 286 33.07 6.11 1.85
C LEU A 286 31.65 6.68 1.95
N ARG A 287 30.69 5.79 2.17
CA ARG A 287 29.28 6.14 2.42
C ARG A 287 28.84 5.62 3.78
N GLY A 288 28.07 6.43 4.49
CA GLY A 288 27.32 5.97 5.65
C GLY A 288 26.14 5.10 5.22
N MET A 289 25.56 4.35 6.17
CA MET A 289 24.36 3.54 5.92
C MET A 289 23.52 3.41 7.18
N SER A 290 22.21 3.56 7.04
CA SER A 290 21.21 3.32 8.08
C SER A 290 20.20 2.29 7.60
N ARG A 291 19.68 1.46 8.52
CA ARG A 291 18.63 0.49 8.25
C ARG A 291 17.43 0.74 9.13
N PHE A 292 16.25 0.54 8.57
CA PHE A 292 14.97 0.73 9.24
C PHE A 292 14.17 -0.56 9.18
N ILE A 293 13.52 -0.89 10.27
CA ILE A 293 12.55 -1.98 10.36
C ILE A 293 11.21 -1.42 10.85
N TRP A 294 10.13 -2.18 10.73
CA TRP A 294 8.80 -1.73 11.14
C TRP A 294 8.75 -1.08 12.54
N PRO A 295 9.33 -1.66 13.61
CA PRO A 295 9.31 -1.01 14.93
C PRO A 295 9.93 0.39 14.95
N ASP A 296 10.92 0.67 14.11
CA ASP A 296 11.68 1.92 14.10
C ASP A 296 10.86 3.09 13.53
N VAL A 297 9.91 2.80 12.64
CA VAL A 297 9.05 3.79 11.98
C VAL A 297 7.67 3.92 12.63
N MET A 298 7.37 3.08 13.63
CA MET A 298 6.13 3.17 14.41
C MET A 298 6.18 4.30 15.44
N PRO A 299 5.02 4.89 15.82
CA PRO A 299 4.95 6.08 16.67
C PRO A 299 5.78 6.00 17.95
N LEU A 300 5.88 4.81 18.53
CA LEU A 300 6.59 4.60 19.80
C LEU A 300 8.10 4.84 19.69
N ARG A 301 8.72 4.53 18.54
CA ARG A 301 10.17 4.61 18.34
C ARG A 301 10.58 5.65 17.30
N ALA A 302 9.70 6.03 16.39
CA ALA A 302 10.02 6.87 15.22
C ALA A 302 10.79 8.16 15.61
N ARG A 303 10.39 8.84 16.69
CA ARG A 303 11.09 10.05 17.15
C ARG A 303 12.56 9.81 17.47
N ARG A 304 12.86 8.72 18.19
CA ARG A 304 14.23 8.35 18.55
C ARG A 304 15.02 7.93 17.31
N THR A 305 14.45 7.05 16.51
CA THR A 305 15.08 6.59 15.25
C THR A 305 15.45 7.76 14.33
N MET A 306 14.56 8.74 14.18
CA MET A 306 14.83 9.91 13.34
C MET A 306 15.89 10.84 13.95
N ALA A 307 15.97 10.95 15.26
CA ALA A 307 17.06 11.68 15.94
C ALA A 307 18.41 10.97 15.72
N ASP A 308 18.44 9.65 15.88
CA ASP A 308 19.64 8.84 15.62
C ASP A 308 20.08 8.95 14.14
N LEU A 309 19.12 8.94 13.20
CA LEU A 309 19.40 9.16 11.78
C LEU A 309 19.98 10.56 11.52
N ALA A 310 19.43 11.60 12.11
CA ALA A 310 19.97 12.96 11.95
C ALA A 310 21.45 13.04 12.38
N GLN A 311 21.81 12.39 13.50
CA GLN A 311 23.20 12.28 13.96
C GLN A 311 24.06 11.49 12.99
N ALA A 312 23.55 10.38 12.45
CA ALA A 312 24.28 9.54 11.47
C ALA A 312 24.54 10.31 10.16
N LEU A 313 23.56 11.10 9.68
CA LEU A 313 23.72 11.96 8.50
C LEU A 313 24.80 13.03 8.74
N ASP A 314 24.77 13.70 9.89
CA ASP A 314 25.78 14.67 10.29
C ASP A 314 27.21 14.04 10.38
N GLN A 315 27.30 12.85 10.96
CA GLN A 315 28.56 12.11 11.04
C GLN A 315 29.08 11.75 9.66
N SER A 316 28.23 11.24 8.78
CA SER A 316 28.58 10.88 7.41
C SER A 316 29.06 12.11 6.63
N HIS A 317 28.39 13.25 6.76
CA HIS A 317 28.82 14.51 6.13
C HIS A 317 30.22 14.92 6.60
N ARG A 318 30.49 14.85 7.91
CA ARG A 318 31.83 15.17 8.46
C ARG A 318 32.91 14.23 7.94
N LEU A 319 32.66 12.94 7.91
CA LEU A 319 33.64 11.93 7.55
C LEU A 319 33.90 11.88 6.03
N TYR A 320 32.83 11.91 5.24
CA TYR A 320 32.90 11.55 3.83
C TYR A 320 32.82 12.73 2.86
N VAL A 321 32.38 13.89 3.33
CA VAL A 321 32.32 15.11 2.51
C VAL A 321 33.42 16.09 2.93
N ARG A 322 33.40 16.57 4.18
CA ARG A 322 34.41 17.54 4.67
C ARG A 322 35.81 16.99 4.71
N GLY A 323 35.98 15.70 5.08
CA GLY A 323 37.30 15.04 5.09
C GLY A 323 37.98 15.02 3.72
N ARG A 324 37.21 14.80 2.63
CA ARG A 324 37.74 14.86 1.25
C ARG A 324 38.19 16.25 0.84
N THR A 325 37.48 17.29 1.24
CA THR A 325 37.85 18.68 0.94
C THR A 325 39.20 19.05 1.57
N ILE A 326 39.48 18.58 2.78
CA ILE A 326 40.75 18.83 3.46
C ILE A 326 41.91 18.09 2.75
N ILE A 327 41.71 16.82 2.35
CA ILE A 327 42.75 16.04 1.62
C ILE A 327 43.04 16.64 0.25
N ALA A 328 42.01 17.05 -0.49
CA ALA A 328 42.17 17.70 -1.80
C ALA A 328 42.88 19.06 -1.72
N SER A 329 42.67 19.82 -0.65
CA SER A 329 43.35 21.12 -0.43
C SER A 329 44.83 20.92 -0.02
N GLN A 330 45.16 19.81 0.64
CA GLN A 330 46.58 19.51 1.00
C GLN A 330 47.36 18.95 -0.17
N SER A 331 46.73 18.21 -1.10
CA SER A 331 47.40 17.71 -2.31
C SER A 331 47.61 18.78 -3.39
N GLY A 332 46.94 19.94 -3.32
CA GLY A 332 47.11 21.09 -4.22
C GLY A 332 48.22 22.05 -3.83
N ILE A 333 48.95 21.84 -2.70
CA ILE A 333 50.04 22.68 -2.24
C ILE A 333 51.43 22.11 -2.59
N ALA A 334 51.47 20.94 -3.24
CA ALA A 334 52.68 20.28 -3.67
C ALA A 334 52.82 20.25 -5.20
N SER A 335 52.82 21.45 -5.83
CA SER A 335 53.22 21.67 -7.24
C SER A 335 53.79 23.06 -7.42
#